data_5c28ee47739f02a1fa11f976537b0f4e
#
_entry.id   5c28ee47739f02a1fa11f976537b0f4e
#
_cell.length_a   1.000
_cell.length_b   1.000
_cell.length_c   1.000
_cell.angle_alpha   90.00
_cell.angle_beta   90.00
_cell.angle_gamma   90.00
#
_symmetry.space_group_name_H-M   'P 1'
#
loop_
_entity.id
_entity.type
_entity.pdbx_description
1 polymer ?
#
loop_
_entity_poly.entity_id
_entity_poly.type
_entity_poly.pdbx_seq_one_letter_code
_entity_poly.pdbx_strand_id
1 'polypeptide(L)'
;MGKSSIQDSTLARSLQKETNGEVLFDDFSRGLYSTDASIYQIMPMGVVVPKTEEDVKTTLDIAFEHGVSVTMRGGGTSQCGQTVGDGIIVDVSKNLNKLISVYFDEGIFLIYQEFVERPRYY
;
A
#
# COMPACT_ATOMS: atom_id res chain seq x y z
N MET A 1 -22.95 16.31 -6.57
CA MET A 1 -23.17 14.88 -6.64
C MET A 1 -21.84 14.15 -6.57
N GLY A 2 -21.61 13.29 -5.64
CA GLY A 2 -20.53 12.30 -5.66
C GLY A 2 -19.36 12.46 -4.70
N LYS A 3 -19.23 13.50 -3.88
CA LYS A 3 -18.13 13.62 -2.92
C LYS A 3 -18.28 12.74 -1.66
N SER A 4 -19.50 12.32 -1.32
CA SER A 4 -19.73 11.42 -0.18
C SER A 4 -19.61 9.94 -0.50
N SER A 5 -19.60 9.58 -1.78
CA SER A 5 -19.75 8.19 -2.22
C SER A 5 -18.49 7.31 -2.06
N ILE A 6 -17.29 7.90 -2.07
CA ILE A 6 -16.05 7.12 -1.95
C ILE A 6 -15.77 6.75 -0.49
N GLN A 7 -15.94 7.71 0.43
CA GLN A 7 -15.72 7.47 1.86
C GLN A 7 -16.70 6.45 2.46
N ASP A 8 -17.92 6.44 1.94
CA ASP A 8 -19.00 5.53 2.37
C ASP A 8 -19.14 4.29 1.47
N SER A 9 -18.20 4.05 0.58
CA SER A 9 -18.27 2.90 -0.33
C SER A 9 -18.27 1.58 0.43
N THR A 10 -18.91 0.56 -0.16
CA THR A 10 -18.89 -0.81 0.39
C THR A 10 -17.46 -1.31 0.55
N LEU A 11 -16.58 -0.96 -0.38
CA LEU A 11 -15.15 -1.27 -0.33
C LEU A 11 -14.48 -0.68 0.92
N ALA A 12 -14.67 0.62 1.18
CA ALA A 12 -14.11 1.30 2.34
C ALA A 12 -14.57 0.66 3.65
N ARG A 13 -15.87 0.35 3.76
CA ARG A 13 -16.44 -0.31 4.94
C ARG A 13 -15.88 -1.70 5.14
N SER A 14 -15.76 -2.50 4.09
CA SER A 14 -15.17 -3.84 4.16
C SER A 14 -13.74 -3.79 4.64
N LEU A 15 -12.92 -2.89 4.09
CA LEU A 15 -11.54 -2.70 4.53
C LEU A 15 -11.44 -2.26 5.98
N GLN A 16 -12.27 -1.31 6.42
CA GLN A 16 -12.29 -0.84 7.81
C GLN A 16 -12.70 -1.93 8.80
N LYS A 17 -13.64 -2.80 8.40
CA LYS A 17 -14.13 -3.89 9.24
C LYS A 17 -13.15 -5.06 9.34
N GLU A 18 -12.51 -5.42 8.24
CA GLU A 18 -11.75 -6.66 8.10
C GLU A 18 -10.24 -6.49 8.36
N THR A 19 -9.73 -5.25 8.34
CA THR A 19 -8.31 -4.98 8.61
C THR A 19 -8.11 -4.22 9.91
N ASN A 20 -6.96 -4.39 10.54
CA ASN A 20 -6.54 -3.66 11.74
C ASN A 20 -5.68 -2.44 11.43
N GLY A 21 -5.38 -2.20 10.17
CA GLY A 21 -4.62 -1.06 9.70
C GLY A 21 -5.43 0.23 9.60
N GLU A 22 -4.80 1.28 9.13
CA GLU A 22 -5.48 2.51 8.77
C GLU A 22 -6.10 2.38 7.38
N VAL A 23 -7.34 2.83 7.24
CA VAL A 23 -8.06 2.86 5.95
C VAL A 23 -8.46 4.31 5.67
N LEU A 24 -7.86 4.89 4.63
CA LEU A 24 -7.90 6.32 4.34
C LEU A 24 -8.54 6.56 2.97
N PHE A 25 -9.76 7.08 2.96
CA PHE A 25 -10.51 7.39 1.75
C PHE A 25 -10.83 8.88 1.61
N ASP A 26 -10.34 9.70 2.53
CA ASP A 26 -10.49 11.15 2.48
C ASP A 26 -9.61 11.78 1.37
N ASP A 27 -10.05 12.91 0.85
CA ASP A 27 -9.38 13.59 -0.26
C ASP A 27 -7.94 14.00 0.07
N PHE A 28 -7.68 14.41 1.31
CA PHE A 28 -6.33 14.80 1.74
C PHE A 28 -5.36 13.63 1.72
N SER A 29 -5.74 12.50 2.34
CA SER A 29 -4.91 11.29 2.36
C SER A 29 -4.67 10.74 0.95
N ARG A 30 -5.71 10.68 0.13
CA ARG A 30 -5.61 10.27 -1.26
C ARG A 30 -4.66 11.16 -2.05
N GLY A 31 -4.72 12.47 -1.82
CA GLY A 31 -3.83 13.43 -2.45
C GLY A 31 -2.37 13.23 -2.09
N LEU A 32 -2.06 12.89 -0.84
CA LEU A 32 -0.70 12.57 -0.39
C LEU A 32 -0.10 11.37 -1.12
N TYR A 33 -0.91 10.41 -1.52
CA TYR A 33 -0.49 9.19 -2.20
C TYR A 33 -0.68 9.24 -3.72
N SER A 34 -1.03 10.40 -4.27
CA SER A 34 -1.23 10.59 -5.71
C SER A 34 0.07 10.79 -6.49
N THR A 35 1.19 11.00 -5.82
CA THR A 35 2.50 11.26 -6.42
C THR A 35 3.57 10.35 -5.85
N ASP A 36 4.64 10.16 -6.61
CA ASP A 36 5.91 9.58 -6.18
C ASP A 36 7.07 10.47 -6.65
N ALA A 37 8.27 9.94 -6.81
CA ALA A 37 9.41 10.70 -7.34
C ALA A 37 9.39 10.83 -8.88
N SER A 38 8.34 10.33 -9.54
CA SER A 38 8.15 10.46 -10.99
C SER A 38 7.39 11.73 -11.37
N ILE A 39 7.20 11.93 -12.67
CA ILE A 39 6.36 13.01 -13.23
C ILE A 39 4.86 12.65 -13.20
N TYR A 40 4.51 11.42 -12.87
CA TYR A 40 3.13 10.96 -12.90
C TYR A 40 2.37 11.36 -11.64
N GLN A 41 1.10 11.68 -11.83
CA GLN A 41 0.17 11.96 -10.75
C GLN A 41 -1.14 11.23 -11.02
N ILE A 42 -1.50 10.32 -10.13
CA ILE A 42 -2.72 9.52 -10.24
C ILE A 42 -3.40 9.50 -8.88
N MET A 43 -4.64 10.01 -8.82
CA MET A 43 -5.43 10.00 -7.60
C MET A 43 -5.94 8.59 -7.31
N PRO A 44 -5.55 7.97 -6.19
CA PRO A 44 -6.04 6.65 -5.83
C PRO A 44 -7.50 6.72 -5.35
N MET A 45 -8.17 5.57 -5.38
CA MET A 45 -9.49 5.40 -4.77
C MET A 45 -9.42 5.47 -3.25
N GLY A 46 -8.39 4.89 -2.66
CA GLY A 46 -8.14 4.90 -1.23
C GLY A 46 -6.76 4.37 -0.89
N VAL A 47 -6.41 4.46 0.37
CA VAL A 47 -5.13 4.02 0.91
C VAL A 47 -5.35 3.12 2.11
N VAL A 48 -4.62 2.02 2.17
CA VAL A 48 -4.56 1.13 3.33
C VAL A 48 -3.14 1.14 3.87
N VAL A 49 -2.99 1.38 5.17
CA VAL A 49 -1.72 1.28 5.89
C VAL A 49 -1.80 0.06 6.80
N PRO A 50 -1.37 -1.12 6.34
CA PRO A 50 -1.50 -2.36 7.10
C PRO A 50 -0.57 -2.35 8.31
N LYS A 51 -0.99 -3.02 9.38
CA LYS A 51 -0.17 -3.28 10.57
C LYS A 51 0.55 -4.61 10.52
N THR A 52 -0.02 -5.57 9.78
CA THR A 52 0.49 -6.95 9.69
C THR A 52 0.43 -7.46 8.26
N GLU A 53 1.15 -8.54 7.98
CA GLU A 53 1.04 -9.25 6.69
C GLU A 53 -0.39 -9.75 6.44
N GLU A 54 -1.10 -10.16 7.49
CA GLU A 54 -2.49 -10.59 7.38
C GLU A 54 -3.40 -9.46 6.89
N ASP A 55 -3.15 -8.22 7.33
CA ASP A 55 -3.86 -7.04 6.82
C ASP A 55 -3.63 -6.83 5.32
N VAL A 56 -2.41 -7.07 4.85
CA VAL A 56 -2.08 -7.00 3.40
C VAL A 56 -2.87 -8.03 2.64
N LYS A 57 -2.88 -9.28 3.10
CA LYS A 57 -3.62 -10.37 2.47
C LYS A 57 -5.12 -10.07 2.42
N THR A 58 -5.69 -9.67 3.54
CA THR A 58 -7.12 -9.30 3.63
C THR A 58 -7.45 -8.15 2.68
N THR A 59 -6.58 -7.15 2.57
CA THR A 59 -6.76 -6.04 1.62
C THR A 59 -6.76 -6.53 0.18
N LEU A 60 -5.84 -7.42 -0.18
CA LEU A 60 -5.79 -8.00 -1.52
C LEU A 60 -7.05 -8.80 -1.85
N ASP A 61 -7.53 -9.62 -0.92
CA ASP A 61 -8.72 -10.42 -1.10
C ASP A 61 -9.97 -9.55 -1.30
N ILE A 62 -10.13 -8.52 -0.47
CA ILE A 62 -11.25 -7.57 -0.58
C ILE A 62 -11.19 -6.79 -1.90
N ALA A 63 -10.00 -6.29 -2.28
CA ALA A 63 -9.82 -5.58 -3.53
C ALA A 63 -10.15 -6.47 -4.73
N PHE A 64 -9.73 -7.72 -4.70
CA PHE A 64 -10.05 -8.70 -5.73
C PHE A 64 -11.56 -8.94 -5.85
N GLU A 65 -12.26 -9.13 -4.73
CA GLU A 65 -13.71 -9.30 -4.70
C GLU A 65 -14.47 -8.09 -5.29
N HIS A 66 -13.94 -6.89 -5.08
CA HIS A 66 -14.51 -5.66 -5.59
C HIS A 66 -14.01 -5.29 -7.00
N GLY A 67 -13.13 -6.08 -7.60
CA GLY A 67 -12.56 -5.80 -8.92
C GLY A 67 -11.69 -4.54 -8.96
N VAL A 68 -11.00 -4.21 -7.88
CA VAL A 68 -10.18 -3.00 -7.72
C VAL A 68 -8.70 -3.37 -7.75
N SER A 69 -7.91 -2.60 -8.50
CA SER A 69 -6.47 -2.78 -8.57
C SER A 69 -5.78 -2.39 -7.24
N VAL A 70 -4.66 -3.02 -6.95
CA VAL A 70 -3.83 -2.72 -5.79
C VAL A 70 -2.43 -2.35 -6.25
N THR A 71 -1.91 -1.27 -5.69
CA THR A 71 -0.53 -0.83 -5.88
C THR A 71 0.19 -0.83 -4.54
N MET A 72 1.25 -1.61 -4.44
CA MET A 72 2.10 -1.63 -3.25
C MET A 72 2.99 -0.40 -3.22
N ARG A 73 3.20 0.18 -2.05
CA ARG A 73 4.02 1.37 -1.87
C ARG A 73 4.93 1.25 -0.65
N GLY A 74 6.22 1.48 -0.87
CA GLY A 74 7.21 1.75 0.16
C GLY A 74 7.36 3.25 0.36
N GLY A 75 8.57 3.81 0.20
CA GLY A 75 8.83 5.24 0.38
C GLY A 75 8.33 6.19 -0.69
N GLY A 76 7.69 5.69 -1.72
CA GLY A 76 7.23 6.54 -2.82
C GLY A 76 8.38 7.15 -3.63
N THR A 77 9.51 6.49 -3.68
CA THR A 77 10.74 6.98 -4.33
C THR A 77 10.91 6.50 -5.78
N SER A 78 9.92 5.82 -6.33
CA SER A 78 9.96 5.38 -7.73
C SER A 78 10.02 6.57 -8.67
N GLN A 79 10.93 6.50 -9.63
CA GLN A 79 11.07 7.52 -10.69
C GLN A 79 10.28 7.17 -11.96
N CYS A 80 9.64 6.02 -11.98
CA CYS A 80 8.91 5.49 -13.14
C CYS A 80 7.39 5.34 -12.90
N GLY A 81 6.86 5.88 -11.80
CA GLY A 81 5.43 5.85 -11.50
C GLY A 81 4.88 4.51 -11.01
N GLN A 82 5.74 3.59 -10.54
CA GLN A 82 5.31 2.26 -10.08
C GLN A 82 4.53 2.28 -8.76
N THR A 83 4.58 3.38 -8.01
CA THR A 83 3.94 3.49 -6.69
C THR A 83 2.70 4.38 -6.68
N VAL A 84 2.25 4.81 -7.85
CA VAL A 84 0.98 5.52 -8.04
C VAL A 84 0.00 4.65 -8.82
N GLY A 85 -1.28 4.79 -8.54
CA GLY A 85 -2.34 4.03 -9.21
C GLY A 85 -3.73 4.54 -8.83
N ASP A 86 -4.72 4.18 -9.61
CA ASP A 86 -6.11 4.65 -9.46
C ASP A 86 -6.96 3.75 -8.54
N GLY A 87 -6.44 2.61 -8.12
CA GLY A 87 -7.12 1.69 -7.19
C GLY A 87 -6.75 1.96 -5.74
N ILE A 88 -6.48 0.88 -4.98
CA ILE A 88 -6.05 0.95 -3.60
C ILE A 88 -4.52 0.99 -3.54
N ILE A 89 -3.98 1.98 -2.84
CA ILE A 89 -2.56 2.04 -2.48
C ILE A 89 -2.38 1.34 -1.13
N VAL A 90 -1.46 0.39 -1.06
CA VAL A 90 -1.07 -0.29 0.19
C VAL A 90 0.30 0.22 0.61
N ASP A 91 0.33 1.08 1.63
CA ASP A 91 1.57 1.63 2.18
C ASP A 91 2.11 0.72 3.29
N VAL A 92 3.18 0.02 2.98
CA VAL A 92 3.84 -0.92 3.90
C VAL A 92 5.01 -0.29 4.66
N SER A 93 5.35 0.96 4.38
CA SER A 93 6.52 1.62 4.93
C SER A 93 6.42 1.93 6.42
N LYS A 94 5.21 2.19 6.92
CA LYS A 94 5.02 2.61 8.31
C LYS A 94 5.19 1.48 9.33
N ASN A 95 4.61 0.32 9.05
CA ASN A 95 4.50 -0.75 10.04
C ASN A 95 5.23 -2.04 9.65
N LEU A 96 5.38 -2.31 8.35
CA LEU A 96 5.98 -3.53 7.81
C LEU A 96 7.40 -3.25 7.30
N ASN A 97 8.31 -2.98 8.23
CA ASN A 97 9.66 -2.50 7.93
C ASN A 97 10.77 -3.32 8.60
N LYS A 98 10.49 -4.59 8.94
CA LYS A 98 11.44 -5.48 9.60
C LYS A 98 12.02 -6.48 8.62
N LEU A 99 13.31 -6.73 8.75
CA LEU A 99 13.97 -7.86 8.11
C LEU A 99 13.62 -9.13 8.88
N ILE A 100 12.96 -10.09 8.22
CA ILE A 100 12.56 -11.35 8.87
C ILE A 100 13.69 -12.36 8.82
N SER A 101 14.27 -12.59 7.66
CA SER A 101 15.34 -13.57 7.52
C SER A 101 16.23 -13.30 6.32
N VAL A 102 17.45 -13.76 6.41
CA VAL A 102 18.46 -13.72 5.36
C VAL A 102 19.00 -15.12 5.16
N TYR A 103 18.91 -15.62 3.93
CA TYR A 103 19.46 -16.92 3.57
C TYR A 103 20.64 -16.73 2.63
N PHE A 104 21.71 -17.44 2.89
CA PHE A 104 22.90 -17.48 2.06
C PHE A 104 23.25 -18.93 1.74
N ASP A 105 23.19 -19.30 0.47
CA ASP A 105 23.52 -20.63 0.00
C ASP A 105 24.16 -20.57 -1.40
N GLU A 106 25.26 -21.30 -1.60
CA GLU A 106 25.98 -21.48 -2.87
C GLU A 106 26.20 -20.17 -3.68
N GLY A 107 26.48 -19.05 -3.01
CA GLY A 107 26.70 -17.75 -3.65
C GLY A 107 25.41 -17.02 -4.05
N ILE A 108 24.24 -17.55 -3.67
CA ILE A 108 22.97 -16.87 -3.83
C ILE A 108 22.58 -16.22 -2.50
N PHE A 109 22.23 -14.96 -2.57
CA PHE A 109 21.78 -14.18 -1.42
C PHE A 109 20.28 -13.95 -1.50
N LEU A 110 19.51 -14.57 -0.59
CA LEU A 110 18.08 -14.37 -0.46
C LEU A 110 17.77 -13.59 0.80
N ILE A 111 17.16 -12.44 0.63
CA ILE A 111 16.66 -11.63 1.74
C ILE A 111 15.15 -11.76 1.76
N TYR A 112 14.63 -12.35 2.84
CA TYR A 112 13.20 -12.31 3.14
C TYR A 112 12.94 -11.12 4.05
N GLN A 113 12.20 -10.20 3.54
CA GLN A 113 12.00 -8.88 4.10
C GLN A 113 10.51 -8.62 4.24
N GLU A 114 10.07 -8.17 5.42
CA GLU A 114 8.70 -7.72 5.63
C GLU A 114 8.54 -6.33 4.99
N PHE A 115 8.42 -6.27 3.66
CA PHE A 115 8.15 -5.08 2.85
C PHE A 115 9.06 -3.88 3.13
N VAL A 116 10.35 -4.10 3.26
CA VAL A 116 11.26 -3.09 3.76
C VAL A 116 11.60 -2.01 2.77
N GLU A 117 11.55 -0.80 3.24
CA GLU A 117 12.39 0.26 2.73
C GLU A 117 13.84 0.08 3.16
N ARG A 118 14.72 0.51 2.28
CA ARG A 118 16.17 0.50 2.40
C ARG A 118 16.69 0.56 3.83
N PRO A 119 17.70 -0.24 4.17
CA PRO A 119 18.57 0.11 5.28
C PRO A 119 19.06 1.54 5.05
N ARG A 120 18.83 2.42 5.99
CA ARG A 120 19.49 3.73 5.99
C ARG A 120 20.97 3.46 6.23
N TYR A 121 21.74 3.51 5.18
CA TYR A 121 23.19 3.58 5.32
C TYR A 121 23.52 5.02 5.77
N TYR A 122 24.07 5.09 6.92
CA TYR A 122 24.77 6.28 7.38
C TYR A 122 26.22 6.24 6.91
#